data_a8ff429f80084a844994a0681d009dfa
#
_entry.id   a8ff429f80084a844994a0681d009dfa
#
_cell.length_a   1.000
_cell.length_b   1.000
_cell.length_c   1.000
_cell.angle_alpha   90.00
_cell.angle_beta   90.00
_cell.angle_gamma   90.00
#
_symmetry.space_group_name_H-M   'P 1'
#
loop_
_entity.id
_entity.type
_entity.pdbx_description
1 polymer ?
#
loop_
_entity_poly.entity_id
_entity_poly.type
_entity_poly.pdbx_seq_one_letter_code
_entity_poly.pdbx_strand_id
1 'polypeptide(L)'
;PFGVACRKALEEATDPRPMYDAVLVDEAQDFSPAFLKLCYEMLREPKRLVYAYDELQNLRLQSLPSPEEIFGVDEHGVPNVTFRSSEDGQPEQDIILEKCYRNSRPALVTAHALGFGIYRKPVGEDGPGLVQMFDQSALWEEIGYHVKAGSLEDGKHVVLERTSKSSPEFLESHSGIDDLIMFKQFDSKEEQDQWVANEIQTNLTEDELRPDDIIVINP
;
A
#
# COMPACT_ATOMS: atom_id res chain seq x y z
N PRO A 1 -0.69 -8.06 -21.20
CA PRO A 1 -0.98 -7.44 -22.49
C PRO A 1 -0.63 -5.95 -22.52
N PHE A 2 -1.10 -5.12 -21.55
CA PHE A 2 -0.85 -3.67 -21.57
C PHE A 2 0.63 -3.32 -21.40
N GLY A 3 1.32 -3.88 -20.40
CA GLY A 3 2.76 -3.64 -20.21
C GLY A 3 3.63 -4.10 -21.38
N VAL A 4 3.19 -5.11 -22.15
CA VAL A 4 3.87 -5.52 -23.38
C VAL A 4 3.72 -4.44 -24.47
N ALA A 5 2.54 -3.86 -24.58
CA ALA A 5 2.31 -2.76 -25.52
C ALA A 5 3.16 -1.53 -25.17
N CYS A 6 3.28 -1.20 -23.87
CA CYS A 6 4.14 -0.10 -23.42
C CYS A 6 5.62 -0.34 -23.75
N ARG A 7 6.14 -1.56 -23.51
CA ARG A 7 7.51 -1.91 -23.89
C ARG A 7 7.73 -1.78 -25.40
N LYS A 8 6.81 -2.32 -26.19
CA LYS A 8 6.89 -2.23 -27.64
C LYS A 8 6.86 -0.77 -28.12
N ALA A 9 6.02 0.07 -27.53
CA ALA A 9 5.98 1.49 -27.83
C ALA A 9 7.32 2.19 -27.50
N LEU A 10 7.95 1.86 -26.39
CA LEU A 10 9.26 2.38 -26.02
C LEU A 10 10.38 1.92 -26.98
N GLU A 11 10.33 0.67 -27.45
CA GLU A 11 11.31 0.10 -28.40
C GLU A 11 11.16 0.67 -29.82
N GLU A 12 9.94 0.90 -30.26
CA GLU A 12 9.62 1.37 -31.61
C GLU A 12 9.69 2.90 -31.74
N ALA A 13 9.59 3.64 -30.63
CA ALA A 13 9.67 5.09 -30.61
C ALA A 13 11.13 5.55 -30.81
N THR A 14 11.52 5.81 -32.05
CA THR A 14 12.87 6.34 -32.37
C THR A 14 13.08 7.79 -31.95
N ASP A 15 12.02 8.54 -31.72
CA ASP A 15 12.02 9.93 -31.25
C ASP A 15 10.71 10.22 -30.50
N PRO A 16 10.61 9.86 -29.23
CA PRO A 16 9.40 10.11 -28.46
C PRO A 16 9.21 11.63 -28.30
N ARG A 17 8.22 12.18 -28.98
CA ARG A 17 7.90 13.61 -28.88
C ARG A 17 7.25 13.88 -27.53
N PRO A 18 7.83 14.75 -26.68
CA PRO A 18 7.20 15.18 -25.45
C PRO A 18 5.86 15.85 -25.73
N MET A 19 4.79 15.33 -25.15
CA MET A 19 3.43 15.81 -25.40
C MET A 19 2.80 16.48 -24.18
N TYR A 20 3.22 16.09 -22.97
CA TYR A 20 2.59 16.52 -21.73
C TYR A 20 3.51 17.39 -20.89
N ASP A 21 2.94 18.35 -20.18
CA ASP A 21 3.66 19.21 -19.24
C ASP A 21 3.74 18.58 -17.84
N ALA A 22 2.78 17.71 -17.49
CA ALA A 22 2.76 16.92 -16.28
C ALA A 22 1.92 15.65 -16.49
N VAL A 23 2.27 14.57 -15.78
CA VAL A 23 1.50 13.33 -15.73
C VAL A 23 1.32 12.95 -14.27
N LEU A 24 0.08 12.61 -13.89
CA LEU A 24 -0.26 12.05 -12.60
C LEU A 24 -0.77 10.63 -12.81
N VAL A 25 -0.19 9.68 -12.08
CA VAL A 25 -0.58 8.27 -12.11
C VAL A 25 -1.06 7.89 -10.72
N ASP A 26 -2.31 7.51 -10.61
CA ASP A 26 -2.88 6.93 -9.40
C ASP A 26 -2.85 5.41 -9.49
N GLU A 27 -2.80 4.71 -8.34
CA GLU A 27 -2.73 3.25 -8.25
C GLU A 27 -1.56 2.66 -9.09
N ALA A 28 -0.39 3.26 -8.98
CA ALA A 28 0.75 2.90 -9.83
C ALA A 28 1.21 1.45 -9.68
N GLN A 29 0.90 0.77 -8.56
CA GLN A 29 1.16 -0.65 -8.35
C GLN A 29 0.42 -1.55 -9.34
N ASP A 30 -0.67 -1.08 -9.95
CA ASP A 30 -1.43 -1.84 -10.95
C ASP A 30 -0.81 -1.78 -12.35
N PHE A 31 0.13 -0.88 -12.56
CA PHE A 31 0.79 -0.69 -13.85
C PHE A 31 2.16 -1.38 -13.90
N SER A 32 2.61 -1.65 -15.11
CA SER A 32 3.97 -2.15 -15.31
C SER A 32 4.99 -1.01 -15.24
N PRO A 33 6.24 -1.28 -14.83
CA PRO A 33 7.33 -0.30 -14.90
C PRO A 33 7.49 0.36 -16.28
N ALA A 34 7.25 -0.40 -17.34
CA ALA A 34 7.28 0.13 -18.71
C ALA A 34 6.23 1.20 -18.98
N PHE A 35 5.09 1.18 -18.28
CA PHE A 35 4.10 2.24 -18.39
C PHE A 35 4.59 3.54 -17.75
N LEU A 36 5.15 3.46 -16.54
CA LEU A 36 5.71 4.63 -15.86
C LEU A 36 6.86 5.23 -16.67
N LYS A 37 7.73 4.39 -17.24
CA LYS A 37 8.79 4.83 -18.13
C LYS A 37 8.22 5.53 -19.38
N LEU A 38 7.20 4.97 -19.99
CA LEU A 38 6.54 5.60 -21.16
C LEU A 38 5.95 6.98 -20.80
N CYS A 39 5.27 7.08 -19.64
CA CYS A 39 4.78 8.36 -19.13
C CYS A 39 5.90 9.39 -18.98
N TYR A 40 7.04 8.96 -18.41
CA TYR A 40 8.21 9.82 -18.23
C TYR A 40 8.81 10.31 -19.56
N GLU A 41 8.93 9.43 -20.56
CA GLU A 41 9.46 9.80 -21.89
C GLU A 41 8.54 10.79 -22.65
N MET A 42 7.24 10.74 -22.38
CA MET A 42 6.26 11.64 -22.99
C MET A 42 6.19 13.03 -22.35
N LEU A 43 6.95 13.28 -21.28
CA LEU A 43 6.97 14.56 -20.57
C LEU A 43 7.95 15.55 -21.18
N ARG A 44 7.54 16.83 -21.22
CA ARG A 44 8.42 17.97 -21.52
C ARG A 44 9.31 18.30 -20.33
N GLU A 45 10.46 18.93 -20.61
CA GLU A 45 11.30 19.46 -19.55
C GLU A 45 10.69 20.73 -18.91
N PRO A 46 10.81 20.88 -17.57
CA PRO A 46 11.27 19.87 -16.60
C PRO A 46 10.22 18.75 -16.46
N LYS A 47 10.66 17.49 -16.47
CA LYS A 47 9.76 16.34 -16.38
C LYS A 47 9.04 16.31 -15.04
N ARG A 48 7.70 16.38 -15.07
CA ARG A 48 6.82 16.38 -13.89
C ARG A 48 5.95 15.14 -13.90
N LEU A 49 6.49 14.06 -13.33
CA LEU A 49 5.75 12.82 -13.11
C LEU A 49 5.46 12.69 -11.62
N VAL A 50 4.19 12.54 -11.27
CA VAL A 50 3.74 12.18 -9.93
C VAL A 50 3.05 10.83 -10.03
N TYR A 51 3.44 9.87 -9.21
CA TYR A 51 2.74 8.59 -9.12
C TYR A 51 2.52 8.21 -7.67
N ALA A 52 1.29 7.81 -7.36
CA ALA A 52 0.88 7.32 -6.06
C ALA A 52 0.69 5.81 -6.13
N TYR A 53 1.08 5.11 -5.08
CA TYR A 53 0.94 3.65 -5.00
C TYR A 53 0.72 3.20 -3.55
N ASP A 54 0.07 2.05 -3.41
CA ASP A 54 -0.12 1.36 -2.14
C ASP A 54 0.37 -0.08 -2.29
N GLU A 55 1.46 -0.41 -1.60
CA GLU A 55 2.06 -1.74 -1.68
C GLU A 55 1.16 -2.84 -1.11
N LEU A 56 0.31 -2.51 -0.14
CA LEU A 56 -0.64 -3.48 0.43
C LEU A 56 -1.81 -3.82 -0.51
N GLN A 57 -2.08 -2.98 -1.50
CA GLN A 57 -3.11 -3.23 -2.50
C GLN A 57 -2.56 -3.95 -3.74
N ASN A 58 -1.26 -4.25 -3.77
CA ASN A 58 -0.63 -4.92 -4.90
C ASN A 58 -0.95 -6.43 -4.92
N LEU A 59 -1.87 -6.82 -5.78
CA LEU A 59 -2.28 -8.22 -5.95
C LEU A 59 -1.21 -9.11 -6.61
N ARG A 60 -0.15 -8.53 -7.16
CA ARG A 60 0.90 -9.27 -7.89
C ARG A 60 2.05 -9.70 -7.00
N LEU A 61 2.03 -9.36 -5.72
CA LEU A 61 3.08 -9.68 -4.75
C LEU A 61 4.50 -9.21 -5.15
N GLN A 62 4.59 -8.21 -6.00
CA GLN A 62 5.85 -7.61 -6.42
C GLN A 62 5.84 -6.15 -6.02
N SER A 63 6.78 -5.73 -5.19
CA SER A 63 6.98 -4.32 -4.89
C SER A 63 7.26 -3.51 -6.16
N LEU A 64 6.93 -2.23 -6.13
CA LEU A 64 7.27 -1.34 -7.23
C LEU A 64 8.83 -1.27 -7.32
N PRO A 65 9.43 -1.47 -8.51
CA PRO A 65 10.87 -1.37 -8.65
C PRO A 65 11.40 0.02 -8.29
N SER A 66 12.68 0.11 -7.99
CA SER A 66 13.32 1.39 -7.70
C SER A 66 13.22 2.37 -8.88
N PRO A 67 13.29 3.68 -8.64
CA PRO A 67 13.32 4.67 -9.72
C PRO A 67 14.41 4.40 -10.77
N GLU A 68 15.56 3.92 -10.34
CA GLU A 68 16.66 3.54 -11.22
C GLU A 68 16.27 2.38 -12.16
N GLU A 69 15.57 1.37 -11.62
CA GLU A 69 15.10 0.22 -12.42
C GLU A 69 13.99 0.61 -13.39
N ILE A 70 13.13 1.58 -13.01
CA ILE A 70 12.02 2.05 -13.85
C ILE A 70 12.52 2.98 -14.96
N PHE A 71 13.29 4.00 -14.58
CA PHE A 71 13.67 5.10 -15.49
C PHE A 71 15.04 4.93 -16.11
N GLY A 72 15.85 4.01 -15.57
CA GLY A 72 17.19 3.68 -16.08
C GLY A 72 18.26 4.65 -15.61
N VAL A 73 19.43 4.48 -16.20
CA VAL A 73 20.64 5.27 -15.96
C VAL A 73 21.08 5.96 -17.24
N ASP A 74 21.88 7.03 -17.12
CA ASP A 74 22.51 7.70 -18.24
C ASP A 74 23.73 6.91 -18.78
N GLU A 75 24.43 7.48 -19.77
CA GLU A 75 25.63 6.88 -20.37
C GLU A 75 26.81 6.72 -19.41
N HIS A 76 26.78 7.39 -18.26
CA HIS A 76 27.80 7.32 -17.21
C HIS A 76 27.39 6.42 -16.05
N GLY A 77 26.21 5.79 -16.13
CA GLY A 77 25.66 4.92 -15.08
C GLY A 77 25.02 5.71 -13.93
N VAL A 78 24.73 6.98 -14.10
CA VAL A 78 24.03 7.80 -13.11
C VAL A 78 22.52 7.64 -13.30
N PRO A 79 21.73 7.38 -12.23
CA PRO A 79 20.28 7.26 -12.33
C PRO A 79 19.65 8.51 -12.95
N ASN A 80 18.78 8.32 -13.95
CA ASN A 80 18.03 9.40 -14.58
C ASN A 80 17.06 10.08 -13.61
N VAL A 81 16.61 9.35 -12.58
CA VAL A 81 15.72 9.84 -11.53
C VAL A 81 16.27 9.40 -10.18
N THR A 82 16.46 10.35 -9.29
CA THR A 82 16.79 10.12 -7.88
C THR A 82 15.81 10.89 -7.02
N PHE A 83 15.24 10.23 -6.02
CA PHE A 83 14.46 10.96 -5.02
C PHE A 83 15.39 11.69 -4.07
N ARG A 84 15.08 12.94 -3.82
CA ARG A 84 15.80 13.76 -2.85
C ARG A 84 15.09 13.63 -1.51
N SER A 85 15.84 13.28 -0.48
CA SER A 85 15.38 13.49 0.89
C SER A 85 15.28 14.98 1.18
N SER A 86 14.41 15.35 2.13
CA SER A 86 14.17 16.73 2.54
C SER A 86 15.40 17.32 3.27
N GLU A 87 16.47 17.61 2.52
CA GLU A 87 17.56 18.41 3.02
C GLU A 87 17.35 19.86 2.65
N ASP A 88 17.43 20.75 3.65
CA ASP A 88 17.54 22.20 3.52
C ASP A 88 16.47 22.90 2.64
N GLY A 89 15.20 22.72 2.96
CA GLY A 89 14.12 23.55 2.39
C GLY A 89 13.76 23.21 0.94
N GLN A 90 14.26 22.13 0.40
CA GLN A 90 13.78 21.57 -0.87
C GLN A 90 12.52 20.72 -0.64
N PRO A 91 11.56 20.72 -1.57
CA PRO A 91 10.40 19.84 -1.48
C PRO A 91 10.84 18.37 -1.46
N GLU A 92 10.25 17.61 -0.54
CA GLU A 92 10.37 16.17 -0.50
C GLU A 92 9.76 15.55 -1.77
N GLN A 93 10.43 14.56 -2.33
CA GLN A 93 9.99 13.90 -3.57
C GLN A 93 9.40 12.51 -3.32
N ASP A 94 9.67 11.93 -2.15
CA ASP A 94 9.06 10.68 -1.68
C ASP A 94 8.24 11.00 -0.43
N ILE A 95 6.91 10.95 -0.58
CA ILE A 95 5.98 11.40 0.46
C ILE A 95 5.14 10.22 0.90
N ILE A 96 5.23 9.87 2.18
CA ILE A 96 4.40 8.86 2.80
C ILE A 96 3.18 9.53 3.46
N LEU A 97 1.98 9.04 3.12
CA LEU A 97 0.74 9.55 3.71
C LEU A 97 0.45 8.81 5.02
N GLU A 98 0.81 9.43 6.13
CA GLU A 98 0.64 8.86 7.48
C GLU A 98 -0.82 8.76 7.95
N LYS A 99 -1.73 9.60 7.38
CA LYS A 99 -3.12 9.72 7.86
C LYS A 99 -4.08 8.85 7.06
N CYS A 100 -4.77 7.96 7.77
CA CYS A 100 -5.86 7.21 7.19
C CYS A 100 -7.21 7.79 7.63
N TYR A 101 -8.01 8.23 6.66
CA TYR A 101 -9.36 8.78 6.87
C TYR A 101 -10.47 7.79 6.50
N ARG A 102 -10.13 6.71 5.79
CA ARG A 102 -11.12 5.76 5.24
C ARG A 102 -11.48 4.66 6.23
N ASN A 103 -10.50 4.10 6.89
CA ASN A 103 -10.68 2.92 7.74
C ASN A 103 -10.65 3.29 9.22
N SER A 104 -11.43 2.56 10.00
CA SER A 104 -11.33 2.61 11.47
C SER A 104 -9.93 2.17 11.90
N ARG A 105 -9.47 2.65 13.04
CA ARG A 105 -8.15 2.30 13.58
C ARG A 105 -7.99 0.78 13.79
N PRO A 106 -8.97 0.07 14.38
CA PRO A 106 -8.87 -1.39 14.53
C PRO A 106 -8.73 -2.13 13.20
N ALA A 107 -9.51 -1.76 12.18
CA ALA A 107 -9.43 -2.38 10.86
C ALA A 107 -8.07 -2.11 10.19
N LEU A 108 -7.59 -0.86 10.24
CA LEU A 108 -6.31 -0.47 9.66
C LEU A 108 -5.13 -1.18 10.35
N VAL A 109 -5.09 -1.21 11.68
CA VAL A 109 -4.02 -1.87 12.43
C VAL A 109 -4.01 -3.37 12.15
N THR A 110 -5.17 -3.99 12.02
CA THR A 110 -5.27 -5.40 11.65
C THR A 110 -4.77 -5.66 10.23
N ALA A 111 -5.18 -4.82 9.27
CA ALA A 111 -4.71 -4.93 7.89
C ALA A 111 -3.18 -4.79 7.80
N HIS A 112 -2.59 -3.83 8.51
CA HIS A 112 -1.14 -3.65 8.58
C HIS A 112 -0.45 -4.84 9.24
N ALA A 113 -0.98 -5.37 10.35
CA ALA A 113 -0.42 -6.53 11.02
C ALA A 113 -0.41 -7.78 10.11
N LEU A 114 -1.45 -7.96 9.30
CA LEU A 114 -1.53 -9.05 8.33
C LEU A 114 -0.65 -8.80 7.11
N GLY A 115 -0.69 -7.60 6.54
CA GLY A 115 -0.01 -7.24 5.30
C GLY A 115 1.49 -7.08 5.47
N PHE A 116 1.93 -6.26 6.40
CA PHE A 116 3.36 -6.05 6.70
C PHE A 116 3.98 -7.17 7.53
N GLY A 117 3.14 -8.04 8.09
CA GLY A 117 3.62 -9.22 8.77
C GLY A 117 4.37 -8.94 10.05
N ILE A 118 3.83 -8.06 10.91
CA ILE A 118 4.39 -7.74 12.22
C ILE A 118 4.66 -8.99 13.10
N TYR A 119 3.96 -10.09 12.83
CA TYR A 119 4.12 -11.39 13.48
C TYR A 119 4.88 -12.40 12.62
N ARG A 120 5.57 -11.97 11.58
CA ARG A 120 6.20 -12.86 10.61
C ARG A 120 7.56 -13.34 11.07
N LYS A 121 7.89 -14.53 10.58
CA LYS A 121 9.25 -15.03 10.65
C LYS A 121 10.16 -14.24 9.68
N PRO A 122 11.45 -14.10 10.00
CA PRO A 122 12.42 -13.49 9.11
C PRO A 122 12.42 -14.13 7.72
N VAL A 123 12.77 -13.35 6.72
CA VAL A 123 12.93 -13.82 5.33
C VAL A 123 13.94 -14.96 5.27
N GLY A 124 13.54 -16.10 4.67
CA GLY A 124 14.36 -17.31 4.58
C GLY A 124 13.91 -18.46 5.47
N GLU A 125 12.97 -18.25 6.38
CA GLU A 125 12.30 -19.29 7.15
C GLU A 125 10.82 -19.38 6.72
N ASP A 126 10.56 -20.12 5.67
CA ASP A 126 9.23 -20.56 5.18
C ASP A 126 8.03 -19.67 5.58
N GLY A 127 7.82 -18.60 4.88
CA GLY A 127 6.61 -17.81 4.99
C GLY A 127 6.63 -16.60 4.04
N PRO A 128 5.78 -16.59 3.03
CA PRO A 128 5.64 -15.41 2.18
C PRO A 128 5.02 -14.30 2.99
N GLY A 129 5.69 -13.22 3.10
CA GLY A 129 5.07 -12.00 3.50
C GLY A 129 4.77 -11.13 2.31
N LEU A 130 3.70 -10.39 2.41
CA LEU A 130 3.26 -9.54 1.33
C LEU A 130 4.21 -8.35 1.16
N VAL A 131 4.63 -7.74 2.26
CA VAL A 131 5.53 -6.57 2.25
C VAL A 131 6.55 -6.70 3.37
N GLN A 132 7.79 -6.34 3.10
CA GLN A 132 8.86 -6.37 4.07
C GLN A 132 9.23 -4.94 4.46
N MET A 133 8.78 -4.52 5.63
CA MET A 133 9.22 -3.26 6.25
C MET A 133 10.36 -3.46 7.26
N PHE A 134 10.90 -4.68 7.35
CA PHE A 134 11.84 -5.05 8.42
C PHE A 134 13.22 -4.39 8.31
N ASP A 135 13.66 -4.09 7.10
CA ASP A 135 14.97 -3.47 6.89
C ASP A 135 14.98 -1.97 7.24
N GLN A 136 13.79 -1.37 7.41
CA GLN A 136 13.64 0.04 7.73
C GLN A 136 12.60 0.23 8.83
N SER A 137 13.01 0.08 10.07
CA SER A 137 12.14 0.24 11.22
C SER A 137 11.47 1.63 11.31
N ALA A 138 12.12 2.65 10.79
CA ALA A 138 11.59 4.01 10.71
C ALA A 138 10.27 4.12 9.92
N LEU A 139 10.03 3.23 8.94
CA LEU A 139 8.81 3.23 8.14
C LEU A 139 7.54 3.06 8.99
N TRP A 140 7.63 2.39 10.14
CA TRP A 140 6.49 2.30 11.05
C TRP A 140 6.05 3.66 11.59
N GLU A 141 7.01 4.53 11.89
CA GLU A 141 6.71 5.90 12.34
C GLU A 141 6.22 6.76 11.18
N GLU A 142 6.79 6.61 9.99
CA GLU A 142 6.40 7.33 8.78
C GLU A 142 4.97 7.01 8.33
N ILE A 143 4.50 5.77 8.47
CA ILE A 143 3.10 5.40 8.21
C ILE A 143 2.16 5.73 9.37
N GLY A 144 2.64 6.42 10.40
CA GLY A 144 1.85 7.02 11.48
C GLY A 144 1.68 6.18 12.73
N TYR A 145 2.59 5.23 13.00
CA TYR A 145 2.67 4.54 14.28
C TYR A 145 3.57 5.28 15.26
N HIS A 146 3.31 5.09 16.54
CA HIS A 146 4.17 5.51 17.64
C HIS A 146 4.64 4.31 18.43
N VAL A 147 5.89 4.34 18.91
CA VAL A 147 6.41 3.37 19.86
C VAL A 147 5.82 3.68 21.23
N LYS A 148 4.88 2.84 21.68
CA LYS A 148 4.29 2.94 23.02
C LYS A 148 5.18 2.33 24.08
N ALA A 149 5.87 1.23 23.76
CA ALA A 149 6.81 0.56 24.65
C ALA A 149 7.83 -0.25 23.85
N GLY A 150 9.02 -0.46 24.41
CA GLY A 150 10.10 -1.18 23.75
C GLY A 150 10.89 -0.32 22.77
N SER A 151 11.49 -0.93 21.75
CA SER A 151 12.21 -0.23 20.69
C SER A 151 12.06 -0.94 19.34
N LEU A 152 12.22 -0.20 18.25
CA LEU A 152 12.20 -0.70 16.87
C LEU A 152 13.57 -1.27 16.44
N GLU A 153 14.24 -1.99 17.34
CA GLU A 153 15.50 -2.66 17.06
C GLU A 153 15.31 -4.15 16.85
N ASP A 154 16.14 -4.74 16.01
CA ASP A 154 16.10 -6.18 15.73
C ASP A 154 16.19 -7.03 17.00
N GLY A 155 15.27 -8.00 17.10
CA GLY A 155 15.19 -8.91 18.24
C GLY A 155 14.64 -8.29 19.54
N LYS A 156 14.19 -7.04 19.51
CA LYS A 156 13.55 -6.37 20.64
C LYS A 156 12.03 -6.47 20.53
N HIS A 157 11.40 -6.52 21.70
CA HIS A 157 9.95 -6.38 21.78
C HIS A 157 9.56 -4.92 21.61
N VAL A 158 8.57 -4.66 20.79
CA VAL A 158 8.00 -3.33 20.58
C VAL A 158 6.48 -3.39 20.64
N VAL A 159 5.89 -2.34 21.20
CA VAL A 159 4.45 -2.11 21.15
C VAL A 159 4.21 -0.83 20.34
N LEU A 160 3.54 -0.98 19.22
CA LEU A 160 3.19 0.11 18.30
C LEU A 160 1.73 0.48 18.48
N GLU A 161 1.43 1.77 18.43
CA GLU A 161 0.05 2.25 18.41
C GLU A 161 -0.14 3.39 17.39
N ARG A 162 -1.34 3.48 16.84
CA ARG A 162 -1.78 4.65 16.09
C ARG A 162 -2.59 5.56 17.00
N THR A 163 -2.44 6.85 16.81
CA THR A 163 -3.19 7.86 17.58
C THR A 163 -4.21 8.59 16.71
N SER A 164 -5.01 9.47 17.28
CA SER A 164 -5.93 10.35 16.55
C SER A 164 -5.24 11.27 15.54
N LYS A 165 -3.92 11.47 15.64
CA LYS A 165 -3.16 12.24 14.66
C LYS A 165 -3.05 11.54 13.32
N SER A 166 -2.77 10.23 13.34
CA SER A 166 -2.60 9.39 12.15
C SER A 166 -3.85 8.57 11.80
N SER A 167 -4.75 8.37 12.76
CA SER A 167 -6.06 7.72 12.58
C SER A 167 -7.12 8.54 13.31
N PRO A 168 -7.78 9.49 12.63
CA PRO A 168 -8.86 10.29 13.22
C PRO A 168 -9.99 9.40 13.78
N GLU A 169 -10.48 9.75 14.97
CA GLU A 169 -11.39 8.91 15.78
C GLU A 169 -12.86 9.00 15.34
N PHE A 170 -13.13 9.18 14.06
CA PHE A 170 -14.50 9.38 13.61
C PHE A 170 -15.39 8.13 13.82
N LEU A 171 -14.94 6.99 13.37
CA LEU A 171 -15.71 5.74 13.47
C LEU A 171 -15.71 5.20 14.91
N GLU A 172 -14.56 5.20 15.57
CA GLU A 172 -14.42 4.71 16.95
C GLU A 172 -15.21 5.53 17.96
N SER A 173 -15.53 6.78 17.65
CA SER A 173 -16.36 7.63 18.53
C SER A 173 -17.84 7.26 18.52
N HIS A 174 -18.29 6.49 17.53
CA HIS A 174 -19.70 6.12 17.32
C HIS A 174 -19.97 4.62 17.44
N SER A 175 -18.94 3.80 17.41
CA SER A 175 -19.07 2.34 17.43
C SER A 175 -18.07 1.71 18.39
N GLY A 176 -18.49 0.67 19.11
CA GLY A 176 -17.59 -0.15 19.90
C GLY A 176 -16.55 -0.87 19.04
N ILE A 177 -15.43 -1.28 19.63
CA ILE A 177 -14.38 -1.98 18.89
C ILE A 177 -14.87 -3.29 18.28
N ASP A 178 -15.74 -4.00 18.98
CA ASP A 178 -16.31 -5.30 18.54
C ASP A 178 -17.32 -5.13 17.39
N ASP A 179 -17.86 -3.91 17.21
CA ASP A 179 -18.72 -3.57 16.07
C ASP A 179 -17.89 -3.21 14.83
N LEU A 180 -16.64 -2.76 15.03
CA LEU A 180 -15.76 -2.33 13.95
C LEU A 180 -14.95 -3.48 13.35
N ILE A 181 -14.61 -4.48 14.16
CA ILE A 181 -13.86 -5.66 13.71
C ILE A 181 -14.13 -6.84 14.65
N MET A 182 -14.42 -7.99 14.07
CA MET A 182 -14.65 -9.23 14.79
C MET A 182 -13.76 -10.34 14.22
N PHE A 183 -13.17 -11.13 15.11
CA PHE A 183 -12.42 -12.33 14.74
C PHE A 183 -13.18 -13.56 15.20
N LYS A 184 -13.42 -14.51 14.27
CA LYS A 184 -14.01 -15.81 14.59
C LYS A 184 -13.13 -16.93 14.02
N GLN A 185 -13.07 -18.01 14.78
CA GLN A 185 -12.43 -19.26 14.38
C GLN A 185 -13.50 -20.34 14.30
N PHE A 186 -13.43 -21.17 13.27
CA PHE A 186 -14.34 -22.28 13.03
C PHE A 186 -13.56 -23.57 12.93
N ASP A 187 -14.18 -24.67 13.34
CA ASP A 187 -13.57 -26.00 13.27
C ASP A 187 -13.74 -26.63 11.88
N SER A 188 -14.67 -26.12 11.08
CA SER A 188 -14.90 -26.57 9.71
C SER A 188 -15.32 -25.43 8.77
N LYS A 189 -15.15 -25.67 7.47
CA LYS A 189 -15.62 -24.74 6.44
C LYS A 189 -17.15 -24.65 6.44
N GLU A 190 -17.83 -25.75 6.69
CA GLU A 190 -19.29 -25.82 6.76
C GLU A 190 -19.86 -24.93 7.87
N GLU A 191 -19.21 -24.92 9.03
CA GLU A 191 -19.59 -24.01 10.13
C GLU A 191 -19.34 -22.55 9.75
N GLN A 192 -18.21 -22.25 9.12
CA GLN A 192 -17.90 -20.92 8.63
C GLN A 192 -18.97 -20.44 7.63
N ASP A 193 -19.26 -21.26 6.61
CA ASP A 193 -20.23 -20.94 5.56
C ASP A 193 -21.63 -20.72 6.15
N GLN A 194 -22.04 -21.55 7.11
CA GLN A 194 -23.32 -21.40 7.79
C GLN A 194 -23.37 -20.11 8.63
N TRP A 195 -22.31 -19.80 9.35
CA TRP A 195 -22.22 -18.57 10.13
C TRP A 195 -22.30 -17.34 9.22
N VAL A 196 -21.52 -17.29 8.14
CA VAL A 196 -21.55 -16.19 7.16
C VAL A 196 -22.96 -16.01 6.58
N ALA A 197 -23.64 -17.11 6.22
CA ALA A 197 -24.99 -17.04 5.70
C ALA A 197 -26.00 -16.47 6.73
N ASN A 198 -25.87 -16.86 7.98
CA ASN A 198 -26.71 -16.34 9.06
C ASN A 198 -26.46 -14.85 9.33
N GLU A 199 -25.19 -14.42 9.36
CA GLU A 199 -24.84 -12.99 9.54
C GLU A 199 -25.40 -12.14 8.39
N ILE A 200 -25.23 -12.59 7.13
CA ILE A 200 -25.83 -11.90 5.98
C ILE A 200 -27.34 -11.79 6.14
N GLN A 201 -28.01 -12.88 6.57
CA GLN A 201 -29.44 -12.85 6.79
C GLN A 201 -29.86 -11.85 7.88
N THR A 202 -29.12 -11.80 9.00
CA THR A 202 -29.36 -10.84 10.10
C THR A 202 -29.15 -9.41 9.60
N ASN A 203 -28.05 -9.13 8.93
CA ASN A 203 -27.74 -7.81 8.37
C ASN A 203 -28.84 -7.30 7.42
N LEU A 204 -29.41 -8.19 6.60
CA LEU A 204 -30.49 -7.82 5.67
C LEU A 204 -31.85 -7.65 6.34
N THR A 205 -32.12 -8.37 7.44
CA THR A 205 -33.47 -8.38 8.04
C THR A 205 -33.59 -7.56 9.31
N GLU A 206 -32.51 -7.45 10.09
CA GLU A 206 -32.54 -6.78 11.41
C GLU A 206 -31.76 -5.45 11.35
N ASP A 207 -30.65 -5.40 10.62
CA ASP A 207 -29.80 -4.20 10.50
C ASP A 207 -30.19 -3.32 9.31
N GLU A 208 -31.20 -3.73 8.55
CA GLU A 208 -31.74 -3.00 7.39
C GLU A 208 -30.68 -2.70 6.29
N LEU A 209 -29.60 -3.48 6.22
CA LEU A 209 -28.60 -3.35 5.17
C LEU A 209 -29.14 -3.86 3.83
N ARG A 210 -28.64 -3.31 2.75
CA ARG A 210 -28.95 -3.79 1.39
C ARG A 210 -27.85 -4.77 0.94
N PRO A 211 -28.15 -5.65 -0.02
CA PRO A 211 -27.14 -6.54 -0.58
C PRO A 211 -25.87 -5.82 -1.08
N ASP A 212 -26.03 -4.59 -1.57
CA ASP A 212 -24.93 -3.75 -2.07
C ASP A 212 -24.01 -3.20 -0.95
N ASP A 213 -24.47 -3.24 0.29
CA ASP A 213 -23.72 -2.80 1.47
C ASP A 213 -22.85 -3.93 2.06
N ILE A 214 -22.96 -5.16 1.53
CA ILE A 214 -22.31 -6.37 2.05
C ILE A 214 -21.33 -6.92 1.02
N ILE A 215 -20.07 -7.10 1.43
CA ILE A 215 -19.03 -7.72 0.59
C ILE A 215 -18.46 -8.93 1.31
N VAL A 216 -18.48 -10.08 0.64
CA VAL A 216 -17.84 -11.32 1.11
C VAL A 216 -16.58 -11.55 0.29
N ILE A 217 -15.42 -11.60 0.95
CA ILE A 217 -14.14 -11.89 0.31
C ILE A 217 -13.70 -13.28 0.75
N ASN A 218 -13.51 -14.17 -0.21
CA ASN A 218 -12.97 -15.51 0.02
C ASN A 218 -11.62 -15.60 -0.71
N PRO A 219 -10.49 -15.49 0.02
CA PRO A 219 -9.13 -15.46 -0.55
C PRO A 219 -8.70 -16.82 -1.12
#